data_4a292799ac439b9a488571d7a9a997b3
#
_entry.id   4a292799ac439b9a488571d7a9a997b3
#
_cell.length_a   1.000
_cell.length_b   1.000
_cell.length_c   1.000
_cell.angle_alpha   90.00
_cell.angle_beta   90.00
_cell.angle_gamma   90.00
#
_symmetry.space_group_name_H-M   'P 1'
#
loop_
_entity.id
_entity.type
_entity.pdbx_description
1 polymer ?
#
loop_
_entity_poly.entity_id
_entity_poly.type
_entity_poly.pdbx_seq_one_letter_code
_entity_poly.pdbx_strand_id
1 'polypeptide(L)'
;MPVIFMERSLLDSLTEADIKEIIDENEGHTKYARLEGYYEGDHDILRHRKKDSTAPNNRLVNNMAKYITDTATGYFIGKPVVYSSQNDAYLAALQDIFDYNDEQDENMELAKGASINGDCFEMLYLDEDAQIRFTKVPPDGCIYICETGYNTPMAAIRIVYSKDKDKNIIKKVEFWTAQDCWYFRSINGGALELLDIREHYWGDVPFVEYINNEERQGDFEGVITLIDAYNRVESNTANFFQYNDEALLKVLKMGAVTSQDIAEMKEKGAIILEDGGDIQWLIKEVSDTALENYKKRLREDMHIFSAVPNLTDANFGGNLSGVAMSYKLWGLEQICAIKERKFKRGLQRRIELITHI
;
A
#
# COMPACT_ATOMS: atom_id res chain seq x y z
N MET A 1 -2.92 -14.56 6.60
CA MET A 1 -3.87 -13.78 5.76
C MET A 1 -4.94 -13.22 6.67
N PRO A 2 -5.48 -12.01 6.45
CA PRO A 2 -6.52 -11.47 7.32
C PRO A 2 -7.85 -12.21 7.16
N VAL A 3 -7.99 -13.04 6.14
CA VAL A 3 -9.18 -13.89 5.93
C VAL A 3 -8.78 -15.34 6.10
N ILE A 4 -9.40 -16.01 7.04
CA ILE A 4 -9.23 -17.44 7.32
C ILE A 4 -10.55 -18.18 7.09
N PHE A 5 -10.46 -19.44 6.71
CA PHE A 5 -11.63 -20.29 6.45
C PHE A 5 -11.72 -21.38 7.50
N MET A 6 -12.91 -21.53 8.08
CA MET A 6 -13.17 -22.45 9.18
C MET A 6 -14.52 -23.13 9.00
N GLU A 7 -14.67 -24.36 9.46
CA GLU A 7 -15.97 -25.01 9.56
C GLU A 7 -16.81 -24.36 10.67
N ARG A 8 -18.09 -24.15 10.44
CA ARG A 8 -19.00 -23.52 11.43
C ARG A 8 -19.01 -24.25 12.77
N SER A 9 -18.99 -25.58 12.75
CA SER A 9 -18.94 -26.41 13.97
C SER A 9 -17.70 -26.17 14.83
N LEU A 10 -16.60 -25.71 14.25
CA LEU A 10 -15.40 -25.35 14.99
C LEU A 10 -15.56 -24.00 15.65
N LEU A 11 -16.17 -23.01 14.97
CA LEU A 11 -16.42 -21.69 15.55
C LEU A 11 -17.21 -21.79 16.86
N ASP A 12 -18.28 -22.59 16.86
CA ASP A 12 -19.16 -22.78 18.03
C ASP A 12 -18.45 -23.43 19.22
N SER A 13 -17.29 -24.04 19.01
CA SER A 13 -16.49 -24.73 20.03
C SER A 13 -15.20 -24.01 20.42
N LEU A 14 -14.93 -22.82 19.84
CA LEU A 14 -13.71 -22.05 20.14
C LEU A 14 -13.62 -21.69 21.62
N THR A 15 -12.45 -21.95 22.19
CA THR A 15 -12.08 -21.52 23.54
C THR A 15 -11.23 -20.24 23.47
N GLU A 16 -11.01 -19.63 24.64
CA GLU A 16 -10.04 -18.51 24.73
C GLU A 16 -8.65 -18.87 24.20
N ALA A 17 -8.22 -20.12 24.41
CA ALA A 17 -6.92 -20.60 23.95
C ALA A 17 -6.86 -20.66 22.43
N ASP A 18 -7.92 -21.15 21.79
CA ASP A 18 -8.02 -21.23 20.32
C ASP A 18 -8.04 -19.83 19.69
N ILE A 19 -8.76 -18.87 20.29
CA ILE A 19 -8.77 -17.48 19.82
C ILE A 19 -7.37 -16.85 19.91
N LYS A 20 -6.63 -17.13 20.98
CA LYS A 20 -5.25 -16.66 21.13
C LYS A 20 -4.33 -17.26 20.07
N GLU A 21 -4.47 -18.55 19.78
CA GLU A 21 -3.71 -19.24 18.75
C GLU A 21 -3.99 -18.63 17.36
N ILE A 22 -5.27 -18.41 17.03
CA ILE A 22 -5.68 -17.75 15.79
C ILE A 22 -5.03 -16.36 15.65
N ILE A 23 -4.99 -15.58 16.73
CA ILE A 23 -4.38 -14.25 16.73
C ILE A 23 -2.87 -14.37 16.51
N ASP A 24 -2.19 -15.24 17.27
CA ASP A 24 -0.73 -15.38 17.21
C ASP A 24 -0.25 -15.88 15.83
N GLU A 25 -1.03 -16.76 15.19
CA GLU A 25 -0.73 -17.25 13.84
C GLU A 25 -0.97 -16.23 12.73
N ASN A 26 -1.94 -15.33 12.92
CA ASN A 26 -2.40 -14.44 11.86
C ASN A 26 -2.06 -12.96 12.07
N GLU A 27 -1.45 -12.59 13.19
CA GLU A 27 -1.02 -11.22 13.46
C GLU A 27 0.32 -10.91 12.76
N GLY A 28 0.49 -9.64 12.38
CA GLY A 28 1.78 -9.11 11.92
C GLY A 28 2.19 -9.53 10.50
N HIS A 29 1.23 -9.68 9.60
CA HIS A 29 1.53 -9.95 8.20
C HIS A 29 2.39 -8.86 7.57
N THR A 30 3.62 -9.19 7.24
CA THR A 30 4.59 -8.27 6.62
C THR A 30 4.14 -7.73 5.25
N LYS A 31 3.18 -8.40 4.59
CA LYS A 31 2.60 -7.98 3.31
C LYS A 31 2.01 -6.56 3.41
N TYR A 32 1.13 -6.33 4.39
CA TYR A 32 0.40 -5.05 4.51
C TYR A 32 1.35 -3.91 4.87
N ALA A 33 2.20 -4.10 5.87
CA ALA A 33 3.21 -3.11 6.23
C ALA A 33 4.14 -2.75 5.05
N ARG A 34 4.46 -3.73 4.20
CA ARG A 34 5.25 -3.50 2.99
C ARG A 34 4.48 -2.69 1.95
N LEU A 35 3.22 -3.03 1.69
CA LEU A 35 2.39 -2.34 0.69
C LEU A 35 2.09 -0.90 1.11
N GLU A 36 1.71 -0.68 2.37
CA GLU A 36 1.54 0.66 2.93
C GLU A 36 2.86 1.47 2.84
N GLY A 37 3.99 0.87 3.21
CA GLY A 37 5.30 1.51 3.07
C GLY A 37 5.60 1.93 1.63
N TYR A 38 5.32 1.08 0.65
CA TYR A 38 5.50 1.44 -0.77
C TYR A 38 4.59 2.58 -1.21
N TYR A 39 3.34 2.59 -0.75
CA TYR A 39 2.44 3.71 -1.01
C TYR A 39 2.93 5.01 -0.37
N GLU A 40 3.44 4.97 0.85
CA GLU A 40 3.97 6.11 1.58
C GLU A 40 5.36 6.57 1.10
N GLY A 41 6.05 5.78 0.27
CA GLY A 41 7.37 6.08 -0.26
C GLY A 41 8.52 5.43 0.53
N ASP A 42 8.23 4.54 1.49
CA ASP A 42 9.24 3.75 2.20
C ASP A 42 9.60 2.48 1.42
N HIS A 43 10.27 2.67 0.27
CA HIS A 43 10.67 1.60 -0.63
C HIS A 43 11.94 0.87 -0.16
N ASP A 44 12.10 -0.38 -0.60
CA ASP A 44 13.26 -1.22 -0.25
C ASP A 44 14.60 -0.59 -0.61
N ILE A 45 14.65 0.31 -1.61
CA ILE A 45 15.87 1.03 -1.98
C ILE A 45 16.44 1.87 -0.82
N LEU A 46 15.61 2.38 0.07
CA LEU A 46 16.05 3.18 1.22
C LEU A 46 16.89 2.36 2.21
N ARG A 47 16.72 1.05 2.21
CA ARG A 47 17.47 0.09 3.06
C ARG A 47 18.71 -0.44 2.37
N HIS A 48 18.92 -0.08 1.07
CA HIS A 48 20.08 -0.57 0.30
C HIS A 48 21.38 -0.03 0.88
N ARG A 49 22.36 -0.94 1.12
CA ARG A 49 23.69 -0.61 1.60
C ARG A 49 24.72 -1.11 0.61
N LYS A 50 25.68 -0.26 0.25
CA LYS A 50 26.85 -0.68 -0.51
C LYS A 50 27.88 -1.32 0.42
N LYS A 51 28.68 -2.26 -0.12
CA LYS A 51 29.77 -2.89 0.61
C LYS A 51 30.87 -1.87 0.96
N ASP A 52 31.15 -0.95 0.03
CA ASP A 52 32.09 0.15 0.22
C ASP A 52 31.33 1.36 0.77
N SER A 53 31.63 1.73 2.01
CA SER A 53 30.99 2.86 2.71
C SER A 53 31.47 4.22 2.20
N THR A 54 32.56 4.29 1.45
CA THR A 54 33.10 5.52 0.87
C THR A 54 32.49 5.85 -0.50
N ALA A 55 31.90 4.86 -1.16
CA ALA A 55 31.27 5.06 -2.47
C ALA A 55 29.92 5.79 -2.34
N PRO A 56 29.58 6.71 -3.28
CA PRO A 56 28.28 7.36 -3.32
C PRO A 56 27.13 6.35 -3.24
N ASN A 57 26.16 6.60 -2.36
CA ASN A 57 25.03 5.70 -2.14
C ASN A 57 23.70 6.48 -2.12
N ASN A 58 23.37 7.09 -3.25
CA ASN A 58 22.08 7.72 -3.46
C ASN A 58 20.98 6.67 -3.45
N ARG A 59 19.84 7.02 -2.85
CA ARG A 59 18.67 6.16 -2.69
C ARG A 59 17.45 6.94 -3.12
N LEU A 60 17.19 6.94 -4.43
CA LEU A 60 16.10 7.69 -5.02
C LEU A 60 14.84 6.84 -5.05
N VAL A 61 13.75 7.39 -4.57
CA VAL A 61 12.43 6.77 -4.61
C VAL A 61 11.60 7.45 -5.70
N ASN A 62 11.14 6.66 -6.65
CA ASN A 62 10.13 7.05 -7.62
C ASN A 62 8.82 6.39 -7.18
N ASN A 63 7.93 7.16 -6.55
CA ASN A 63 6.74 6.60 -5.92
C ASN A 63 5.64 6.28 -6.94
N MET A 64 5.91 5.29 -7.80
CA MET A 64 4.93 4.77 -8.78
C MET A 64 3.77 4.04 -8.09
N ALA A 65 4.00 3.45 -6.91
CA ALA A 65 2.94 2.80 -6.12
C ALA A 65 1.83 3.79 -5.80
N LYS A 66 2.21 4.97 -5.29
CA LYS A 66 1.25 6.05 -5.00
C LYS A 66 0.55 6.56 -6.25
N TYR A 67 1.31 6.78 -7.34
CA TYR A 67 0.72 7.24 -8.61
C TYR A 67 -0.35 6.27 -9.14
N ILE A 68 -0.05 4.97 -9.13
CA ILE A 68 -0.97 3.92 -9.60
C ILE A 68 -2.23 3.90 -8.73
N THR A 69 -2.06 3.85 -7.41
CA THR A 69 -3.18 3.81 -6.46
C THR A 69 -4.07 5.05 -6.55
N ASP A 70 -3.49 6.24 -6.48
CA ASP A 70 -4.26 7.49 -6.48
C ASP A 70 -5.01 7.69 -7.81
N THR A 71 -4.38 7.31 -8.94
CA THR A 71 -5.01 7.39 -10.25
C THR A 71 -6.16 6.40 -10.39
N ALA A 72 -5.96 5.14 -9.99
CA ALA A 72 -6.99 4.12 -10.07
C ALA A 72 -8.16 4.42 -9.13
N THR A 73 -7.88 4.80 -7.88
CA THR A 73 -8.90 5.14 -6.89
C THR A 73 -9.68 6.39 -7.30
N GLY A 74 -9.00 7.46 -7.73
CA GLY A 74 -9.64 8.68 -8.19
C GLY A 74 -10.51 8.47 -9.43
N TYR A 75 -10.12 7.58 -10.33
CA TYR A 75 -10.95 7.21 -11.47
C TYR A 75 -12.17 6.37 -11.08
N PHE A 76 -11.98 5.43 -10.15
CA PHE A 76 -13.00 4.49 -9.70
C PHE A 76 -14.11 5.18 -8.87
N ILE A 77 -13.74 5.91 -7.82
CA ILE A 77 -14.68 6.43 -6.81
C ILE A 77 -14.54 7.96 -6.60
N GLY A 78 -13.89 8.66 -7.50
CA GLY A 78 -13.75 10.12 -7.43
C GLY A 78 -15.06 10.90 -7.61
N LYS A 79 -16.16 10.21 -7.90
CA LYS A 79 -17.52 10.77 -7.88
C LYS A 79 -18.30 10.10 -6.75
N PRO A 80 -19.17 10.86 -6.03
CA PRO A 80 -20.01 10.34 -4.98
C PRO A 80 -20.86 9.14 -5.42
N VAL A 81 -21.00 8.16 -4.55
CA VAL A 81 -21.94 7.05 -4.76
C VAL A 81 -23.36 7.55 -4.61
N VAL A 82 -24.25 7.16 -5.52
CA VAL A 82 -25.65 7.57 -5.52
C VAL A 82 -26.51 6.37 -5.14
N TYR A 83 -27.34 6.57 -4.13
CA TYR A 83 -28.31 5.58 -3.65
C TYR A 83 -29.71 5.95 -4.12
N SER A 84 -30.52 4.94 -4.41
CA SER A 84 -31.93 5.12 -4.78
C SER A 84 -32.79 4.02 -4.18
N SER A 85 -34.00 4.35 -3.81
CA SER A 85 -35.00 3.42 -3.28
C SER A 85 -36.40 3.80 -3.77
N GLN A 86 -37.32 2.84 -3.79
CA GLN A 86 -38.75 3.10 -4.00
C GLN A 86 -39.43 3.58 -2.71
N ASN A 87 -38.78 3.46 -1.56
CA ASN A 87 -39.24 3.92 -0.27
C ASN A 87 -38.45 5.17 0.14
N ASP A 88 -39.06 6.34 -0.07
CA ASP A 88 -38.43 7.64 0.21
C ASP A 88 -38.11 7.82 1.71
N ALA A 89 -38.96 7.32 2.62
CA ALA A 89 -38.70 7.43 4.05
C ALA A 89 -37.49 6.59 4.50
N TYR A 90 -37.33 5.40 3.95
CA TYR A 90 -36.18 4.56 4.20
C TYR A 90 -34.91 5.20 3.64
N LEU A 91 -34.98 5.75 2.41
CA LEU A 91 -33.81 6.41 1.78
C LEU A 91 -33.38 7.64 2.60
N ALA A 92 -34.34 8.43 3.12
CA ALA A 92 -34.02 9.57 3.95
C ALA A 92 -33.36 9.16 5.28
N ALA A 93 -33.86 8.13 5.96
CA ALA A 93 -33.24 7.62 7.19
C ALA A 93 -31.82 7.07 6.95
N LEU A 94 -31.63 6.39 5.83
CA LEU A 94 -30.29 5.90 5.44
C LEU A 94 -29.33 7.07 5.13
N GLN A 95 -29.83 8.11 4.47
CA GLN A 95 -29.05 9.30 4.15
C GLN A 95 -28.63 10.05 5.41
N ASP A 96 -29.51 10.18 6.41
CA ASP A 96 -29.19 10.78 7.71
C ASP A 96 -28.00 10.04 8.39
N ILE A 97 -28.00 8.70 8.34
CA ILE A 97 -26.89 7.88 8.87
C ILE A 97 -25.62 8.11 8.06
N PHE A 98 -25.69 8.18 6.74
CA PHE A 98 -24.56 8.40 5.87
C PHE A 98 -23.95 9.80 6.07
N ASP A 99 -24.76 10.83 6.17
CA ASP A 99 -24.31 12.20 6.42
C ASP A 99 -23.67 12.33 7.81
N TYR A 100 -24.19 11.61 8.82
CA TYR A 100 -23.62 11.58 10.17
C TYR A 100 -22.22 10.91 10.21
N ASN A 101 -21.89 10.06 9.23
CA ASN A 101 -20.65 9.31 9.14
C ASN A 101 -19.69 9.82 8.07
N ASP A 102 -19.96 10.90 7.35
CA ASP A 102 -19.17 11.36 6.20
C ASP A 102 -18.92 10.21 5.19
N GLU A 103 -19.99 9.48 4.85
CA GLU A 103 -19.95 8.22 4.12
C GLU A 103 -19.14 8.29 2.80
N GLN A 104 -19.18 9.40 2.08
CA GLN A 104 -18.47 9.53 0.81
C GLN A 104 -16.95 9.58 1.01
N ASP A 105 -16.48 10.20 2.10
CA ASP A 105 -15.05 10.21 2.45
C ASP A 105 -14.60 8.82 2.92
N GLU A 106 -15.40 8.17 3.77
CA GLU A 106 -15.13 6.80 4.22
C GLU A 106 -15.08 5.80 3.05
N ASN A 107 -15.98 5.94 2.07
CA ASN A 107 -15.94 5.14 0.85
C ASN A 107 -14.63 5.32 0.06
N MET A 108 -14.14 6.55 -0.05
CA MET A 108 -12.87 6.85 -0.71
C MET A 108 -11.71 6.19 0.03
N GLU A 109 -11.68 6.29 1.35
CA GLU A 109 -10.63 5.71 2.19
C GLU A 109 -10.65 4.17 2.20
N LEU A 110 -11.85 3.55 2.17
CA LEU A 110 -12.01 2.10 2.01
C LEU A 110 -11.52 1.62 0.63
N ALA A 111 -11.90 2.32 -0.42
CA ALA A 111 -11.47 2.00 -1.78
C ALA A 111 -9.96 2.15 -1.96
N LYS A 112 -9.38 3.21 -1.37
CA LYS A 112 -7.93 3.43 -1.35
C LYS A 112 -7.20 2.33 -0.57
N GLY A 113 -7.70 1.96 0.61
CA GLY A 113 -7.15 0.86 1.40
C GLY A 113 -7.16 -0.47 0.62
N ALA A 114 -8.27 -0.79 -0.04
CA ALA A 114 -8.36 -1.96 -0.90
C ALA A 114 -7.42 -1.89 -2.11
N SER A 115 -7.25 -0.71 -2.72
CA SER A 115 -6.30 -0.49 -3.82
C SER A 115 -4.84 -0.68 -3.40
N ILE A 116 -4.47 -0.32 -2.17
CA ILE A 116 -3.11 -0.51 -1.64
C ILE A 116 -2.89 -1.97 -1.28
N ASN A 117 -3.79 -2.54 -0.46
CA ASN A 117 -3.58 -3.80 0.26
C ASN A 117 -4.18 -5.03 -0.44
N GLY A 118 -5.11 -4.79 -1.37
CA GLY A 118 -5.92 -5.82 -2.03
C GLY A 118 -7.25 -6.09 -1.33
N ASP A 119 -7.35 -5.75 -0.05
CA ASP A 119 -8.55 -5.77 0.78
C ASP A 119 -8.52 -4.65 1.83
N CYS A 120 -9.68 -4.30 2.35
CA CYS A 120 -9.86 -3.37 3.46
C CYS A 120 -11.13 -3.77 4.22
N PHE A 121 -11.18 -3.45 5.49
CA PHE A 121 -12.32 -3.79 6.32
C PHE A 121 -13.00 -2.55 6.87
N GLU A 122 -14.28 -2.68 7.12
CA GLU A 122 -15.08 -1.70 7.82
C GLU A 122 -15.76 -2.37 8.98
N MET A 123 -15.86 -1.68 10.11
CA MET A 123 -16.56 -2.12 11.29
C MET A 123 -17.73 -1.17 11.57
N LEU A 124 -18.90 -1.72 11.81
CA LEU A 124 -20.07 -0.97 12.27
C LEU A 124 -20.20 -1.09 13.80
N TYR A 125 -20.53 0.00 14.45
CA TYR A 125 -20.73 0.05 15.90
C TYR A 125 -21.77 1.09 16.28
N LEU A 126 -22.27 1.04 17.51
CA LEU A 126 -23.08 2.10 18.10
C LEU A 126 -22.20 2.99 18.97
N ASP A 127 -22.35 4.30 18.80
CA ASP A 127 -21.70 5.27 19.69
C ASP A 127 -22.42 5.42 21.03
N GLU A 128 -21.95 6.36 21.87
CA GLU A 128 -22.51 6.63 23.21
C GLU A 128 -23.97 7.09 23.17
N ASP A 129 -24.41 7.70 22.05
CA ASP A 129 -25.78 8.17 21.82
C ASP A 129 -26.62 7.12 21.07
N ALA A 130 -26.16 5.88 20.96
CA ALA A 130 -26.77 4.78 20.23
C ALA A 130 -27.00 5.08 18.75
N GLN A 131 -26.17 5.98 18.16
CA GLN A 131 -26.19 6.23 16.72
C GLN A 131 -25.31 5.23 15.99
N ILE A 132 -25.72 4.83 14.79
CA ILE A 132 -24.96 3.92 13.95
C ILE A 132 -23.72 4.64 13.40
N ARG A 133 -22.55 4.07 13.70
CA ARG A 133 -21.26 4.50 13.18
C ARG A 133 -20.60 3.38 12.40
N PHE A 134 -19.78 3.76 11.43
CA PHE A 134 -18.88 2.82 10.75
C PHE A 134 -17.51 3.46 10.59
N THR A 135 -16.47 2.62 10.56
CA THR A 135 -15.09 3.07 10.45
C THR A 135 -14.24 2.04 9.76
N LYS A 136 -13.28 2.53 8.98
CA LYS A 136 -12.26 1.70 8.34
C LYS A 136 -11.42 0.97 9.38
N VAL A 137 -11.19 -0.31 9.17
CA VAL A 137 -10.24 -1.13 9.91
C VAL A 137 -9.15 -1.58 8.93
N PRO A 138 -7.88 -1.24 9.19
CA PRO A 138 -6.79 -1.65 8.32
C PRO A 138 -6.62 -3.17 8.35
N PRO A 139 -6.16 -3.80 7.25
CA PRO A 139 -6.07 -5.27 7.15
C PRO A 139 -5.13 -5.92 8.16
N ASP A 140 -4.10 -5.22 8.63
CA ASP A 140 -3.19 -5.68 9.67
C ASP A 140 -3.82 -5.69 11.08
N GLY A 141 -4.91 -4.93 11.26
CA GLY A 141 -5.71 -4.86 12.48
C GLY A 141 -6.97 -5.72 12.46
N CYS A 142 -7.17 -6.54 11.43
CA CYS A 142 -8.37 -7.38 11.27
C CYS A 142 -8.02 -8.80 10.89
N ILE A 143 -8.66 -9.78 11.54
CA ILE A 143 -8.70 -11.18 11.09
C ILE A 143 -10.17 -11.54 10.84
N TYR A 144 -10.50 -11.85 9.60
CA TYR A 144 -11.85 -12.09 9.16
C TYR A 144 -12.06 -13.59 8.96
N ILE A 145 -13.04 -14.17 9.64
CA ILE A 145 -13.29 -15.62 9.68
C ILE A 145 -14.51 -15.94 8.83
N CYS A 146 -14.30 -16.71 7.78
CA CYS A 146 -15.34 -17.12 6.84
C CYS A 146 -15.61 -18.61 6.90
N GLU A 147 -16.83 -19.01 6.54
CA GLU A 147 -17.20 -20.42 6.43
C GLU A 147 -16.51 -21.07 5.24
N THR A 148 -15.91 -22.25 5.46
CA THR A 148 -15.25 -23.02 4.41
C THR A 148 -16.19 -23.34 3.27
N GLY A 149 -15.82 -22.96 2.07
CA GLY A 149 -16.57 -23.24 0.83
C GLY A 149 -17.71 -22.26 0.52
N TYR A 150 -18.12 -21.40 1.45
CA TYR A 150 -19.25 -20.48 1.27
C TYR A 150 -18.87 -19.00 1.29
N ASN A 151 -17.67 -18.65 1.76
CA ASN A 151 -17.21 -17.27 1.95
C ASN A 151 -18.20 -16.41 2.80
N THR A 152 -19.00 -17.05 3.64
CA THR A 152 -19.93 -16.36 4.53
C THR A 152 -19.17 -15.93 5.79
N PRO A 153 -19.22 -14.65 6.19
CA PRO A 153 -18.58 -14.22 7.42
C PRO A 153 -19.22 -14.89 8.62
N MET A 154 -18.41 -15.40 9.53
CA MET A 154 -18.83 -16.06 10.75
C MET A 154 -18.35 -15.33 12.01
N ALA A 155 -17.16 -14.74 11.94
CA ALA A 155 -16.59 -13.94 13.01
C ALA A 155 -15.55 -12.95 12.47
N ALA A 156 -15.17 -11.99 13.28
CA ALA A 156 -14.07 -11.07 13.01
C ALA A 156 -13.29 -10.79 14.29
N ILE A 157 -11.97 -10.69 14.19
CA ILE A 157 -11.11 -10.27 15.29
C ILE A 157 -10.53 -8.90 14.92
N ARG A 158 -10.75 -7.92 15.78
CA ARG A 158 -10.14 -6.59 15.67
C ARG A 158 -9.02 -6.45 16.68
N ILE A 159 -7.86 -5.99 16.22
CA ILE A 159 -6.67 -5.80 17.05
C ILE A 159 -6.30 -4.32 17.01
N VAL A 160 -6.19 -3.70 18.19
CA VAL A 160 -5.86 -2.29 18.34
C VAL A 160 -4.72 -2.13 19.35
N TYR A 161 -3.71 -1.38 18.97
CA TYR A 161 -2.61 -1.01 19.84
C TYR A 161 -2.77 0.41 20.36
N SER A 162 -2.54 0.59 21.66
CA SER A 162 -2.52 1.89 22.32
C SER A 162 -1.39 1.95 23.35
N LYS A 163 -1.11 3.13 23.87
CA LYS A 163 -0.17 3.30 25.00
C LYS A 163 -0.92 3.91 26.17
N ASP A 164 -0.64 3.41 27.37
CA ASP A 164 -1.13 4.00 28.60
C ASP A 164 -0.26 5.20 29.04
N LYS A 165 -0.59 5.81 30.19
CA LYS A 165 0.14 6.94 30.77
C LYS A 165 1.56 6.57 31.16
N ASP A 166 1.82 5.31 31.47
CA ASP A 166 3.13 4.77 31.86
C ASP A 166 3.94 4.27 30.66
N LYS A 167 3.45 4.55 29.43
CA LYS A 167 4.03 4.14 28.13
C LYS A 167 4.01 2.63 27.88
N ASN A 168 3.25 1.88 28.65
CA ASN A 168 3.05 0.46 28.35
C ASN A 168 2.25 0.31 27.04
N ILE A 169 2.62 -0.68 26.24
CA ILE A 169 1.89 -1.04 25.04
C ILE A 169 0.68 -1.89 25.46
N ILE A 170 -0.51 -1.39 25.21
CA ILE A 170 -1.77 -2.08 25.42
C ILE A 170 -2.26 -2.64 24.09
N LYS A 171 -2.34 -3.97 23.98
CA LYS A 171 -3.01 -4.66 22.88
C LYS A 171 -4.44 -4.96 23.34
N LYS A 172 -5.42 -4.38 22.64
CA LYS A 172 -6.83 -4.69 22.80
C LYS A 172 -7.26 -5.56 21.65
N VAL A 173 -8.00 -6.61 21.95
CA VAL A 173 -8.54 -7.52 20.95
C VAL A 173 -10.03 -7.68 21.20
N GLU A 174 -10.79 -7.60 20.13
CA GLU A 174 -12.23 -7.78 20.10
C GLU A 174 -12.53 -8.94 19.15
N PHE A 175 -13.14 -10.01 19.67
CA PHE A 175 -13.62 -11.13 18.86
C PHE A 175 -15.13 -11.01 18.71
N TRP A 176 -15.57 -10.73 17.50
CA TRP A 176 -16.97 -10.48 17.15
C TRP A 176 -17.57 -11.70 16.47
N THR A 177 -18.67 -12.19 17.02
CA THR A 177 -19.54 -13.22 16.42
C THR A 177 -20.81 -12.56 15.85
N ALA A 178 -21.82 -13.33 15.50
CA ALA A 178 -23.13 -12.80 15.14
C ALA A 178 -23.98 -12.33 16.35
N GLN A 179 -23.59 -12.70 17.57
CA GLN A 179 -24.39 -12.48 18.79
C GLN A 179 -23.66 -11.66 19.84
N ASP A 180 -22.38 -11.87 20.01
CA ASP A 180 -21.57 -11.30 21.10
C ASP A 180 -20.19 -10.82 20.63
N CYS A 181 -19.58 -9.99 21.48
CA CYS A 181 -18.21 -9.56 21.36
C CYS A 181 -17.42 -9.90 22.62
N TRP A 182 -16.30 -10.57 22.46
CA TRP A 182 -15.38 -10.93 23.52
C TRP A 182 -14.22 -9.95 23.54
N TYR A 183 -14.00 -9.29 24.67
CA TYR A 183 -12.97 -8.27 24.84
C TYR A 183 -11.77 -8.83 25.58
N PHE A 184 -10.61 -8.76 24.92
CA PHE A 184 -9.35 -9.20 25.50
C PHE A 184 -8.36 -8.04 25.61
N ARG A 185 -7.41 -8.18 26.51
CA ARG A 185 -6.30 -7.24 26.69
C ARG A 185 -4.99 -7.98 26.97
N SER A 186 -3.90 -7.43 26.42
CA SER A 186 -2.53 -7.78 26.78
C SER A 186 -1.73 -6.50 27.03
N ILE A 187 -0.78 -6.56 27.96
CA ILE A 187 0.09 -5.43 28.32
C ILE A 187 1.53 -5.84 28.05
N ASN A 188 2.26 -5.02 27.27
CA ASN A 188 3.67 -5.23 26.92
C ASN A 188 3.99 -6.63 26.38
N GLY A 189 3.09 -7.20 25.57
CA GLY A 189 3.26 -8.54 25.01
C GLY A 189 3.08 -9.68 26.03
N GLY A 190 2.48 -9.40 27.18
CA GLY A 190 2.08 -10.42 28.16
C GLY A 190 0.94 -11.31 27.65
N ALA A 191 0.46 -12.21 28.52
CA ALA A 191 -0.67 -13.06 28.19
C ALA A 191 -1.90 -12.25 27.81
N LEU A 192 -2.64 -12.74 26.83
CA LEU A 192 -3.93 -12.19 26.44
C LEU A 192 -4.99 -12.64 27.46
N GLU A 193 -5.65 -11.73 28.13
CA GLU A 193 -6.63 -11.96 29.18
C GLU A 193 -8.02 -11.57 28.69
N LEU A 194 -9.01 -12.44 28.87
CA LEU A 194 -10.42 -12.11 28.64
C LEU A 194 -10.88 -11.16 29.74
N LEU A 195 -11.44 -10.01 29.33
CA LEU A 195 -11.96 -9.00 30.23
C LEU A 195 -13.48 -9.08 30.41
N ASP A 196 -14.20 -9.27 29.29
CA ASP A 196 -15.65 -9.16 29.25
C ASP A 196 -16.21 -9.85 28.01
N ILE A 197 -17.49 -10.25 28.07
CA ILE A 197 -18.28 -10.73 26.93
C ILE A 197 -19.58 -9.95 26.94
N ARG A 198 -19.92 -9.32 25.81
CA ARG A 198 -21.13 -8.52 25.68
C ARG A 198 -21.94 -8.93 24.47
N GLU A 199 -23.22 -9.15 24.67
CA GLU A 199 -24.17 -9.31 23.57
C GLU A 199 -24.29 -8.00 22.75
N HIS A 200 -24.53 -8.14 21.47
CA HIS A 200 -24.86 -7.02 20.57
C HIS A 200 -26.06 -7.39 19.70
N TYR A 201 -26.67 -6.37 19.08
CA TYR A 201 -27.96 -6.51 18.40
C TYR A 201 -27.85 -6.44 16.87
N TRP A 202 -26.68 -6.55 16.30
CA TRP A 202 -26.46 -6.52 14.85
C TRP A 202 -27.05 -7.72 14.11
N GLY A 203 -27.31 -8.83 14.81
CA GLY A 203 -27.86 -10.09 14.25
C GLY A 203 -26.92 -10.82 13.30
N ASP A 204 -25.77 -10.25 13.04
CA ASP A 204 -24.68 -10.81 12.23
C ASP A 204 -23.37 -10.14 12.62
N VAL A 205 -22.23 -10.61 12.07
CA VAL A 205 -20.90 -10.01 12.30
C VAL A 205 -20.88 -8.59 11.74
N PRO A 206 -20.68 -7.53 12.57
CA PRO A 206 -20.75 -6.14 12.13
C PRO A 206 -19.48 -5.67 11.40
N PHE A 207 -18.95 -6.52 10.53
CA PHE A 207 -17.80 -6.22 9.69
C PHE A 207 -18.14 -6.43 8.22
N VAL A 208 -17.54 -5.59 7.40
CA VAL A 208 -17.68 -5.63 5.95
C VAL A 208 -16.27 -5.71 5.34
N GLU A 209 -16.05 -6.66 4.45
CA GLU A 209 -14.83 -6.77 3.65
C GLU A 209 -15.02 -6.07 2.31
N TYR A 210 -14.12 -5.17 1.96
CA TYR A 210 -14.01 -4.52 0.65
C TYR A 210 -12.78 -5.05 -0.07
N ILE A 211 -12.98 -5.93 -1.05
CA ILE A 211 -11.89 -6.53 -1.81
C ILE A 211 -11.67 -5.78 -3.13
N ASN A 212 -10.41 -5.61 -3.48
CA ASN A 212 -10.01 -4.97 -4.73
C ASN A 212 -10.31 -5.85 -5.96
N ASN A 213 -9.97 -7.12 -5.85
CA ASN A 213 -10.17 -8.18 -6.85
C ASN A 213 -10.31 -9.53 -6.15
N GLU A 214 -10.59 -10.60 -6.89
CA GLU A 214 -10.77 -11.95 -6.32
C GLU A 214 -9.49 -12.47 -5.64
N GLU A 215 -8.33 -12.08 -6.17
CA GLU A 215 -7.03 -12.50 -5.70
C GLU A 215 -6.56 -11.72 -4.46
N ARG A 216 -7.32 -10.70 -4.01
CA ARG A 216 -6.95 -9.78 -2.92
C ARG A 216 -5.55 -9.18 -3.14
N GLN A 217 -5.32 -8.65 -4.34
CA GLN A 217 -4.09 -7.99 -4.71
C GLN A 217 -4.29 -6.48 -4.84
N GLY A 218 -3.30 -5.71 -4.34
CA GLY A 218 -3.25 -4.27 -4.53
C GLY A 218 -2.94 -3.90 -5.99
N ASP A 219 -3.28 -2.68 -6.40
CA ASP A 219 -3.15 -2.24 -7.79
C ASP A 219 -1.72 -2.20 -8.30
N PHE A 220 -0.76 -1.93 -7.43
CA PHE A 220 0.67 -1.89 -7.77
C PHE A 220 1.44 -3.14 -7.33
N GLU A 221 0.82 -4.08 -6.62
CA GLU A 221 1.49 -5.25 -6.05
C GLU A 221 2.20 -6.07 -7.13
N GLY A 222 1.57 -6.24 -8.29
CA GLY A 222 2.15 -6.97 -9.42
C GLY A 222 3.35 -6.29 -10.10
N VAL A 223 3.58 -5.00 -9.84
CA VAL A 223 4.68 -4.22 -10.46
C VAL A 223 5.75 -3.77 -9.47
N ILE A 224 5.71 -4.21 -8.21
CA ILE A 224 6.70 -3.83 -7.18
C ILE A 224 8.13 -4.12 -7.64
N THR A 225 8.38 -5.25 -8.28
CA THR A 225 9.71 -5.62 -8.76
C THR A 225 10.23 -4.68 -9.86
N LEU A 226 9.33 -4.14 -10.68
CA LEU A 226 9.66 -3.12 -11.69
C LEU A 226 9.95 -1.77 -11.04
N ILE A 227 9.17 -1.39 -10.02
CA ILE A 227 9.41 -0.19 -9.21
C ILE A 227 10.79 -0.26 -8.56
N ASP A 228 11.16 -1.41 -7.97
CA ASP A 228 12.46 -1.63 -7.36
C ASP A 228 13.60 -1.54 -8.38
N ALA A 229 13.41 -2.13 -9.55
CA ALA A 229 14.38 -2.05 -10.64
C ALA A 229 14.58 -0.60 -11.11
N TYR A 230 13.49 0.16 -11.26
CA TYR A 230 13.52 1.56 -11.65
C TYR A 230 14.23 2.43 -10.61
N ASN A 231 13.87 2.31 -9.33
CA ASN A 231 14.54 3.01 -8.23
C ASN A 231 16.04 2.71 -8.18
N ARG A 232 16.43 1.45 -8.41
CA ARG A 232 17.84 1.04 -8.43
C ARG A 232 18.60 1.67 -9.58
N VAL A 233 18.00 1.72 -10.77
CA VAL A 233 18.64 2.33 -11.94
C VAL A 233 18.80 3.83 -11.74
N GLU A 234 17.78 4.54 -11.27
CA GLU A 234 17.86 5.97 -10.97
C GLU A 234 18.91 6.27 -9.90
N SER A 235 18.93 5.49 -8.82
CA SER A 235 19.92 5.63 -7.75
C SER A 235 21.36 5.37 -8.25
N ASN A 236 21.54 4.38 -9.12
CA ASN A 236 22.86 4.08 -9.73
C ASN A 236 23.28 5.18 -10.70
N THR A 237 22.34 5.76 -11.44
CA THR A 237 22.61 6.90 -12.33
C THR A 237 23.08 8.11 -11.52
N ALA A 238 22.39 8.43 -10.42
CA ALA A 238 22.81 9.50 -9.51
C ALA A 238 24.20 9.23 -8.90
N ASN A 239 24.47 8.00 -8.48
CA ASN A 239 25.78 7.59 -7.98
C ASN A 239 26.87 7.74 -9.04
N PHE A 240 26.55 7.44 -10.30
CA PHE A 240 27.50 7.56 -11.42
C PHE A 240 27.87 9.04 -11.66
N PHE A 241 26.89 9.95 -11.68
CA PHE A 241 27.18 11.37 -11.84
C PHE A 241 28.00 11.89 -10.66
N GLN A 242 27.65 11.56 -9.42
CA GLN A 242 28.41 11.98 -8.25
C GLN A 242 29.85 11.41 -8.25
N TYR A 243 30.03 10.17 -8.69
CA TYR A 243 31.38 9.56 -8.79
C TYR A 243 32.22 10.20 -9.88
N ASN A 244 31.63 10.63 -10.99
CA ASN A 244 32.37 11.27 -12.08
C ASN A 244 32.83 12.71 -11.74
N ASP A 245 32.15 13.37 -10.82
CA ASP A 245 32.64 14.64 -10.26
C ASP A 245 33.94 14.45 -9.47
N GLU A 246 34.24 13.21 -9.01
CA GLU A 246 35.45 12.80 -8.32
C GLU A 246 36.35 11.90 -9.21
N ALA A 247 36.36 12.13 -10.53
CA ALA A 247 37.05 11.29 -11.49
C ALA A 247 38.53 11.04 -11.12
N LEU A 248 38.96 9.80 -11.23
CA LEU A 248 40.34 9.38 -10.93
C LEU A 248 41.28 9.75 -12.09
N LEU A 249 42.41 10.34 -11.75
CA LEU A 249 43.46 10.65 -12.70
C LEU A 249 44.35 9.46 -12.90
N LYS A 250 44.39 8.93 -14.13
CA LYS A 250 45.34 7.89 -14.53
C LYS A 250 46.61 8.57 -15.03
N VAL A 251 47.73 8.32 -14.36
CA VAL A 251 49.07 8.83 -14.73
C VAL A 251 49.93 7.67 -15.20
N LEU A 252 50.49 7.78 -16.39
CA LEU A 252 51.35 6.76 -17.01
C LEU A 252 52.74 7.34 -17.31
N LYS A 253 53.79 6.53 -17.01
CA LYS A 253 55.16 6.88 -17.35
C LYS A 253 55.69 8.22 -16.84
N MET A 254 55.15 8.69 -15.74
CA MET A 254 55.68 9.80 -14.96
C MET A 254 56.43 9.21 -13.75
N GLY A 255 57.52 9.83 -13.35
CA GLY A 255 58.24 9.44 -12.14
C GLY A 255 57.33 9.44 -10.88
N ALA A 256 57.90 9.39 -9.70
CA ALA A 256 57.08 9.35 -8.47
C ALA A 256 56.23 10.61 -8.33
N VAL A 257 54.94 10.51 -8.71
CA VAL A 257 53.95 11.60 -8.53
C VAL A 257 53.44 11.54 -7.09
N THR A 258 53.58 12.61 -6.35
CA THR A 258 53.12 12.74 -4.96
C THR A 258 51.71 13.29 -4.90
N SER A 259 51.06 13.10 -3.74
CA SER A 259 49.73 13.72 -3.48
C SER A 259 49.74 15.24 -3.58
N GLN A 260 50.89 15.86 -3.32
CA GLN A 260 51.10 17.31 -3.39
C GLN A 260 51.16 17.80 -4.85
N ASP A 261 51.78 17.03 -5.75
CA ASP A 261 51.81 17.30 -7.19
C ASP A 261 50.37 17.25 -7.78
N ILE A 262 49.58 16.29 -7.35
CA ILE A 262 48.15 16.19 -7.76
C ILE A 262 47.35 17.37 -7.26
N ALA A 263 47.55 17.84 -6.03
CA ALA A 263 46.86 19.01 -5.48
C ALA A 263 47.26 20.29 -6.25
N GLU A 264 48.56 20.50 -6.56
CA GLU A 264 49.02 21.62 -7.36
C GLU A 264 48.48 21.58 -8.79
N MET A 265 48.39 20.41 -9.39
CA MET A 265 47.76 20.22 -10.72
C MET A 265 46.30 20.64 -10.74
N LYS A 266 45.56 20.29 -9.70
CA LYS A 266 44.14 20.71 -9.55
C LYS A 266 44.02 22.21 -9.40
N GLU A 267 44.86 22.84 -8.61
CA GLU A 267 44.83 24.29 -8.31
C GLU A 267 45.27 25.13 -9.53
N LYS A 268 46.30 24.72 -10.25
CA LYS A 268 46.85 25.46 -11.40
C LYS A 268 46.14 25.16 -12.72
N GLY A 269 45.29 24.12 -12.77
CA GLY A 269 44.56 23.71 -13.97
C GLY A 269 45.50 23.31 -15.14
N ALA A 270 46.77 23.08 -14.90
CA ALA A 270 47.78 22.72 -15.89
C ALA A 270 48.70 21.63 -15.38
N ILE A 271 49.11 20.74 -16.30
CA ILE A 271 49.98 19.59 -16.04
C ILE A 271 51.16 19.68 -16.99
N ILE A 272 52.38 19.53 -16.46
CA ILE A 272 53.60 19.38 -17.24
C ILE A 272 53.90 17.90 -17.30
N LEU A 273 53.93 17.33 -18.51
CA LEU A 273 54.23 15.91 -18.74
C LEU A 273 55.72 15.77 -19.06
N GLU A 274 56.36 14.72 -18.52
CA GLU A 274 57.67 14.28 -19.01
C GLU A 274 57.53 13.61 -20.38
N ASP A 275 58.65 13.51 -21.12
CA ASP A 275 58.65 12.95 -22.47
C ASP A 275 58.13 11.50 -22.46
N GLY A 276 57.02 11.30 -23.15
CA GLY A 276 56.28 10.04 -23.19
C GLY A 276 55.30 9.78 -22.02
N GLY A 277 55.07 10.76 -21.14
CA GLY A 277 54.05 10.72 -20.11
C GLY A 277 52.66 10.91 -20.72
N ASP A 278 51.67 10.24 -20.13
CA ASP A 278 50.23 10.39 -20.49
C ASP A 278 49.38 10.51 -19.24
N ILE A 279 48.40 11.41 -19.26
CA ILE A 279 47.48 11.61 -18.20
C ILE A 279 46.06 11.62 -18.80
N GLN A 280 45.25 10.72 -18.28
CA GLN A 280 43.83 10.59 -18.69
C GLN A 280 42.92 10.48 -17.48
N TRP A 281 41.77 11.11 -17.58
CA TRP A 281 40.72 10.84 -16.63
C TRP A 281 40.15 9.43 -16.83
N LEU A 282 40.16 8.62 -15.77
CA LEU A 282 39.48 7.34 -15.76
C LEU A 282 38.00 7.59 -15.55
N ILE A 283 37.28 7.79 -16.65
CA ILE A 283 35.84 7.93 -16.65
C ILE A 283 35.23 6.62 -17.10
N LYS A 284 34.32 6.06 -16.33
CA LYS A 284 33.54 4.90 -16.75
C LYS A 284 32.55 5.36 -17.80
N GLU A 285 32.70 4.97 -19.03
CA GLU A 285 31.71 5.24 -20.08
C GLU A 285 30.45 4.41 -19.82
N VAL A 286 29.31 5.08 -19.69
CA VAL A 286 28.00 4.46 -19.64
C VAL A 286 27.27 4.84 -20.93
N SER A 287 26.70 3.85 -21.60
CA SER A 287 25.88 4.14 -22.78
C SER A 287 24.57 4.80 -22.34
N ASP A 288 24.50 6.12 -22.39
CA ASP A 288 23.31 6.90 -22.02
C ASP A 288 22.07 6.42 -22.77
N THR A 289 22.21 6.12 -24.06
CA THR A 289 21.10 5.61 -24.88
C THR A 289 20.55 4.28 -24.36
N ALA A 290 21.43 3.34 -23.98
CA ALA A 290 21.01 2.05 -23.45
C ALA A 290 20.34 2.20 -22.07
N LEU A 291 20.86 3.09 -21.23
CA LEU A 291 20.32 3.41 -19.92
C LEU A 291 18.92 4.04 -20.02
N GLU A 292 18.77 5.07 -20.85
CA GLU A 292 17.48 5.73 -21.06
C GLU A 292 16.44 4.82 -21.71
N ASN A 293 16.83 3.97 -22.65
CA ASN A 293 15.93 2.96 -23.21
C ASN A 293 15.48 1.95 -22.16
N TYR A 294 16.36 1.55 -21.23
CA TYR A 294 15.99 0.64 -20.15
C TYR A 294 15.03 1.30 -19.15
N LYS A 295 15.28 2.54 -18.72
CA LYS A 295 14.39 3.32 -17.87
C LYS A 295 13.01 3.49 -18.50
N LYS A 296 12.99 3.86 -19.79
CA LYS A 296 11.77 4.02 -20.57
C LYS A 296 10.96 2.72 -20.59
N ARG A 297 11.61 1.58 -20.87
CA ARG A 297 10.95 0.28 -20.87
C ARG A 297 10.36 -0.08 -19.51
N LEU A 298 11.12 0.07 -18.42
CA LEU A 298 10.62 -0.19 -17.07
C LEU A 298 9.38 0.65 -16.76
N ARG A 299 9.38 1.93 -17.13
CA ARG A 299 8.23 2.81 -16.93
C ARG A 299 7.04 2.39 -17.77
N GLU A 300 7.25 2.06 -19.04
CA GLU A 300 6.19 1.55 -19.93
C GLU A 300 5.59 0.25 -19.38
N ASP A 301 6.43 -0.70 -18.96
CA ASP A 301 6.01 -1.98 -18.39
C ASP A 301 5.20 -1.80 -17.09
N MET A 302 5.59 -0.84 -16.20
CA MET A 302 4.81 -0.51 -15.01
C MET A 302 3.39 -0.04 -15.38
N HIS A 303 3.24 0.81 -16.37
CA HIS A 303 1.92 1.28 -16.84
C HIS A 303 1.11 0.17 -17.52
N ILE A 304 1.75 -0.68 -18.31
CA ILE A 304 1.09 -1.78 -19.00
C ILE A 304 0.57 -2.81 -18.00
N PHE A 305 1.41 -3.26 -17.05
CA PHE A 305 1.05 -4.33 -16.11
C PHE A 305 0.17 -3.87 -14.95
N SER A 306 0.19 -2.58 -14.60
CA SER A 306 -0.79 -2.00 -13.68
C SER A 306 -2.10 -1.60 -14.37
N ALA A 307 -2.12 -1.59 -15.72
CA ALA A 307 -3.19 -1.04 -16.56
C ALA A 307 -3.59 0.41 -16.23
N VAL A 308 -2.75 1.14 -15.51
CA VAL A 308 -2.93 2.58 -15.20
C VAL A 308 -2.13 3.39 -16.21
N PRO A 309 -2.78 4.25 -17.03
CA PRO A 309 -2.09 4.97 -18.10
C PRO A 309 -1.14 6.02 -17.55
N ASN A 310 -0.11 6.33 -18.34
CA ASN A 310 0.75 7.48 -18.08
C ASN A 310 0.06 8.77 -18.52
N LEU A 311 -0.57 9.47 -17.61
CA LEU A 311 -1.30 10.72 -17.89
C LEU A 311 -0.37 11.89 -18.24
N THR A 312 0.93 11.79 -17.95
CA THR A 312 1.92 12.82 -18.27
C THR A 312 2.53 12.64 -19.66
N ASP A 313 2.19 11.59 -20.38
CA ASP A 313 2.72 11.32 -21.72
C ASP A 313 2.24 12.40 -22.70
N ALA A 314 3.14 12.86 -23.56
CA ALA A 314 2.84 13.76 -24.68
C ALA A 314 1.69 13.24 -25.58
N ASN A 315 1.46 11.92 -25.56
CA ASN A 315 0.34 11.27 -26.23
C ASN A 315 -1.05 11.59 -25.63
N PHE A 316 -1.12 12.12 -24.40
CA PHE A 316 -2.35 12.68 -23.81
C PHE A 316 -2.48 14.19 -24.06
N GLY A 317 -1.40 14.85 -24.51
CA GLY A 317 -1.40 16.23 -24.99
C GLY A 317 -1.81 16.30 -26.45
N GLY A 318 -2.66 17.26 -26.81
CA GLY A 318 -3.08 17.52 -28.17
C GLY A 318 -4.59 17.32 -28.42
N ASN A 319 -5.04 17.55 -29.64
CA ASN A 319 -6.45 17.44 -30.07
C ASN A 319 -6.87 15.95 -30.26
N LEU A 320 -6.88 15.19 -29.18
CA LEU A 320 -7.42 13.82 -29.22
C LEU A 320 -8.94 13.85 -29.23
N SER A 321 -9.57 13.06 -30.10
CA SER A 321 -11.01 12.86 -30.04
C SER A 321 -11.39 12.11 -28.75
N GLY A 322 -12.60 12.31 -28.22
CA GLY A 322 -13.11 11.57 -27.06
C GLY A 322 -13.00 10.04 -27.22
N VAL A 323 -13.20 9.54 -28.45
CA VAL A 323 -13.06 8.12 -28.78
C VAL A 323 -11.61 7.63 -28.63
N ALA A 324 -10.62 8.42 -29.07
CA ALA A 324 -9.20 8.07 -28.90
C ALA A 324 -8.79 8.08 -27.42
N MET A 325 -9.37 8.98 -26.61
CA MET A 325 -9.15 9.02 -25.18
C MET A 325 -9.74 7.79 -24.48
N SER A 326 -10.96 7.36 -24.83
CA SER A 326 -11.58 6.15 -24.29
C SER A 326 -10.72 4.89 -24.55
N TYR A 327 -10.15 4.74 -25.74
CA TYR A 327 -9.25 3.63 -26.01
C TYR A 327 -8.01 3.61 -25.13
N LYS A 328 -7.46 4.78 -24.77
CA LYS A 328 -6.30 4.86 -23.86
C LYS A 328 -6.65 4.55 -22.42
N LEU A 329 -7.88 4.83 -22.00
CA LEU A 329 -8.38 4.55 -20.65
C LEU A 329 -8.98 3.16 -20.51
N TRP A 330 -9.17 2.43 -21.62
CA TRP A 330 -9.89 1.16 -21.61
C TRP A 330 -9.34 0.13 -20.63
N GLY A 331 -8.01 0.01 -20.48
CA GLY A 331 -7.39 -0.86 -19.49
C GLY A 331 -7.81 -0.51 -18.05
N LEU A 332 -7.75 0.79 -17.72
CA LEU A 332 -8.16 1.30 -16.42
C LEU A 332 -9.67 1.10 -16.18
N GLU A 333 -10.50 1.32 -17.20
CA GLU A 333 -11.95 1.07 -17.12
C GLU A 333 -12.29 -0.39 -16.79
N GLN A 334 -11.55 -1.36 -17.37
CA GLN A 334 -11.77 -2.78 -17.09
C GLN A 334 -11.44 -3.13 -15.63
N ILE A 335 -10.34 -2.60 -15.09
CA ILE A 335 -9.99 -2.81 -13.67
C ILE A 335 -11.05 -2.16 -12.78
N CYS A 336 -11.44 -0.92 -13.07
CA CYS A 336 -12.44 -0.21 -12.29
C CYS A 336 -13.81 -0.90 -12.31
N ALA A 337 -14.18 -1.52 -13.43
CA ALA A 337 -15.41 -2.31 -13.51
C ALA A 337 -15.39 -3.56 -12.60
N ILE A 338 -14.22 -4.17 -12.39
CA ILE A 338 -14.05 -5.28 -11.44
C ILE A 338 -14.19 -4.73 -10.00
N LYS A 339 -13.46 -3.66 -9.68
CA LYS A 339 -13.52 -2.98 -8.38
C LYS A 339 -14.95 -2.57 -8.02
N GLU A 340 -15.67 -1.96 -8.96
CA GLU A 340 -17.06 -1.53 -8.76
C GLU A 340 -17.96 -2.67 -8.30
N ARG A 341 -17.88 -3.83 -8.97
CA ARG A 341 -18.69 -5.00 -8.60
C ARG A 341 -18.38 -5.50 -7.19
N LYS A 342 -17.10 -5.51 -6.82
CA LYS A 342 -16.65 -5.96 -5.50
C LYS A 342 -17.03 -4.95 -4.42
N PHE A 343 -16.78 -3.68 -4.66
CA PHE A 343 -17.10 -2.59 -3.74
C PHE A 343 -18.61 -2.47 -3.49
N LYS A 344 -19.41 -2.58 -4.55
CA LYS A 344 -20.87 -2.60 -4.45
C LYS A 344 -21.39 -3.70 -3.52
N ARG A 345 -20.76 -4.88 -3.52
CA ARG A 345 -21.12 -5.97 -2.59
C ARG A 345 -20.86 -5.57 -1.14
N GLY A 346 -19.73 -4.89 -0.86
CA GLY A 346 -19.45 -4.32 0.46
C GLY A 346 -20.49 -3.30 0.90
N LEU A 347 -20.83 -2.34 0.01
CA LEU A 347 -21.88 -1.36 0.29
C LEU A 347 -23.25 -2.01 0.55
N GLN A 348 -23.61 -3.05 -0.18
CA GLN A 348 -24.83 -3.81 0.07
C GLN A 348 -24.80 -4.45 1.46
N ARG A 349 -23.69 -5.04 1.86
CA ARG A 349 -23.52 -5.64 3.19
C ARG A 349 -23.61 -4.59 4.31
N ARG A 350 -23.01 -3.40 4.13
CA ARG A 350 -23.18 -2.27 5.06
C ARG A 350 -24.66 -1.93 5.24
N ILE A 351 -25.38 -1.77 4.15
CA ILE A 351 -26.81 -1.43 4.18
C ILE A 351 -27.64 -2.54 4.84
N GLU A 352 -27.34 -3.80 4.60
CA GLU A 352 -27.99 -4.93 5.26
C GLU A 352 -27.81 -4.87 6.78
N LEU A 353 -26.59 -4.65 7.26
CA LEU A 353 -26.29 -4.50 8.69
C LEU A 353 -27.03 -3.29 9.31
N ILE A 354 -27.00 -2.14 8.65
CA ILE A 354 -27.71 -0.93 9.10
C ILE A 354 -29.23 -1.18 9.18
N THR A 355 -29.77 -1.93 8.23
CA THR A 355 -31.24 -2.18 8.17
C THR A 355 -31.68 -3.20 9.20
N HIS A 356 -30.78 -4.04 9.68
CA HIS A 356 -31.11 -5.10 10.64
C HIS A 356 -31.25 -4.57 12.07
N ILE A 357 -30.53 -3.55 12.46
CA ILE A 357 -30.55 -2.95 13.79
C ILE A 357 -31.64 -1.87 13.93
#